data_c6374bd3d5c8bafbe9e85eafab36dad1
#
_entry.id   c6374bd3d5c8bafbe9e85eafab36dad1
#
_cell.length_a   1.000
_cell.length_b   1.000
_cell.length_c   1.000
_cell.angle_alpha   90.00
_cell.angle_beta   90.00
_cell.angle_gamma   90.00
#
_symmetry.space_group_name_H-M   'P 1'
#
loop_
_entity.id
_entity.type
_entity.pdbx_description
1 polymer ?
#
loop_
_entity_poly.entity_id
_entity_poly.type
_entity_poly.pdbx_seq_one_letter_code
_entity_poly.pdbx_strand_id
1 'polypeptide(L)'
;MPNIQWYPGHMAKAKRQVQEKLKQVDAVFEIVDARVPLSSRNPMLDEVTKQKPRLIVLNKSDLADPNKTKQWMNYYRHQGYETVAIDAQHHANLPQIAKQARILLADKIAKQQARGIKQPTIKAMCIGIPNVGKSTVLNRLIHKNVAITGNKPGVTKNQQWLKTKDNLALLDTPGILWPKFEDPEVGLKLSLTGAISDAVYHEDDVAIFLLEFAHQFYPAALNKLYHLHDDDFAQSSGDLLLQMTKQAGMKDDYERFSRKMILDFRKGLLGRITLDLIPQEADHE
;
A
#
# COMPACT_ATOMS: atom_id res chain seq x y z
N MET A 1 2.47 3.43 -23.82
CA MET A 1 2.09 2.94 -22.46
C MET A 1 0.68 2.41 -22.51
N PRO A 2 0.38 1.21 -22.05
CA PRO A 2 -0.97 0.68 -22.05
C PRO A 2 -1.86 1.51 -21.14
N ASN A 3 -3.03 1.88 -21.64
CA ASN A 3 -4.05 2.63 -20.92
C ASN A 3 -4.75 1.62 -19.96
N ILE A 4 -4.26 1.49 -18.73
CA ILE A 4 -4.81 0.57 -17.73
C ILE A 4 -6.19 1.08 -17.33
N GLN A 5 -7.25 0.51 -17.93
CA GLN A 5 -8.65 0.85 -17.60
C GLN A 5 -9.26 -0.23 -16.71
N TRP A 6 -9.76 0.18 -15.53
CA TRP A 6 -10.56 -0.64 -14.64
C TRP A 6 -12.05 -0.38 -14.85
N TYR A 7 -12.88 -1.42 -14.59
CA TYR A 7 -14.34 -1.38 -14.81
C TYR A 7 -15.05 -0.30 -13.98
N PRO A 8 -15.62 0.75 -14.59
CA PRO A 8 -16.20 1.91 -13.89
C PRO A 8 -17.38 1.58 -12.96
N GLY A 9 -18.19 0.56 -13.32
CA GLY A 9 -19.41 0.21 -12.57
C GLY A 9 -19.17 -0.35 -11.15
N HIS A 10 -18.13 -1.15 -10.97
CA HIS A 10 -17.80 -1.70 -9.64
C HIS A 10 -17.29 -0.61 -8.68
N MET A 11 -16.63 0.40 -9.20
CA MET A 11 -16.06 1.50 -8.41
C MET A 11 -17.11 2.47 -7.92
N ALA A 12 -18.08 2.85 -8.77
CA ALA A 12 -19.19 3.70 -8.37
C ALA A 12 -20.00 3.04 -7.24
N LYS A 13 -20.27 1.73 -7.36
CA LYS A 13 -20.93 0.94 -6.30
C LYS A 13 -20.13 0.95 -5.01
N ALA A 14 -18.82 0.74 -5.09
CA ALA A 14 -17.97 0.69 -3.93
C ALA A 14 -17.81 2.08 -3.26
N LYS A 15 -17.68 3.16 -4.03
CA LYS A 15 -17.71 4.55 -3.51
C LYS A 15 -19.00 4.79 -2.71
N ARG A 16 -20.15 4.45 -3.28
CA ARG A 16 -21.46 4.58 -2.61
C ARG A 16 -21.54 3.76 -1.31
N GLN A 17 -21.09 2.51 -1.34
CA GLN A 17 -21.05 1.66 -0.15
C GLN A 17 -20.18 2.24 0.98
N VAL A 18 -19.04 2.84 0.64
CA VAL A 18 -18.18 3.54 1.61
C VAL A 18 -18.94 4.74 2.20
N GLN A 19 -19.56 5.58 1.36
CA GLN A 19 -20.33 6.76 1.79
C GLN A 19 -21.48 6.40 2.74
N GLU A 20 -22.26 5.36 2.42
CA GLU A 20 -23.38 4.89 3.22
C GLU A 20 -22.95 4.44 4.63
N LYS A 21 -21.81 3.76 4.71
CA LYS A 21 -21.29 3.21 5.97
C LYS A 21 -20.45 4.20 6.78
N LEU A 22 -19.98 5.27 6.16
CA LEU A 22 -19.14 6.26 6.84
C LEU A 22 -19.83 6.90 8.06
N LYS A 23 -21.14 7.02 8.03
CA LYS A 23 -21.95 7.53 9.17
C LYS A 23 -21.92 6.62 10.40
N GLN A 24 -21.61 5.33 10.23
CA GLN A 24 -21.62 4.31 11.29
C GLN A 24 -20.28 4.16 12.00
N VAL A 25 -19.23 4.84 11.52
CA VAL A 25 -17.86 4.71 12.04
C VAL A 25 -17.36 6.00 12.67
N ASP A 26 -16.42 5.87 13.57
CA ASP A 26 -15.80 6.97 14.31
C ASP A 26 -14.56 7.48 13.58
N ALA A 27 -13.83 6.57 12.93
CA ALA A 27 -12.60 6.86 12.20
C ALA A 27 -12.48 5.97 10.95
N VAL A 28 -11.53 6.32 10.10
CA VAL A 28 -11.12 5.53 8.94
C VAL A 28 -9.68 5.06 9.14
N PHE A 29 -9.42 3.76 8.97
CA PHE A 29 -8.09 3.19 8.90
C PHE A 29 -7.75 2.96 7.43
N GLU A 30 -6.87 3.78 6.90
CA GLU A 30 -6.39 3.67 5.52
C GLU A 30 -5.13 2.81 5.51
N ILE A 31 -5.24 1.58 4.96
CA ILE A 31 -4.11 0.67 4.84
C ILE A 31 -3.42 0.91 3.51
N VAL A 32 -2.15 1.29 3.58
CA VAL A 32 -1.28 1.57 2.43
C VAL A 32 -0.08 0.62 2.44
N ASP A 33 0.55 0.41 1.29
CA ASP A 33 1.81 -0.33 1.19
C ASP A 33 2.98 0.61 1.49
N ALA A 34 3.79 0.31 2.49
CA ALA A 34 4.91 1.16 2.91
C ALA A 34 5.98 1.36 1.83
N ARG A 35 6.01 0.51 0.79
CA ARG A 35 6.91 0.67 -0.37
C ARG A 35 6.43 1.77 -1.33
N VAL A 36 5.14 2.06 -1.31
CA VAL A 36 4.47 3.07 -2.18
C VAL A 36 3.41 3.83 -1.37
N PRO A 37 3.84 4.59 -0.34
CA PRO A 37 2.91 5.20 0.62
C PRO A 37 1.93 6.18 -0.01
N LEU A 38 2.34 6.94 -1.02
CA LEU A 38 1.50 7.88 -1.76
C LEU A 38 0.72 7.18 -2.87
N SER A 39 1.42 6.42 -3.71
CA SER A 39 0.81 5.75 -4.87
C SER A 39 -0.23 4.70 -4.46
N SER A 40 -0.17 4.13 -3.25
CA SER A 40 -1.18 3.20 -2.74
C SER A 40 -2.38 3.86 -2.06
N ARG A 41 -2.44 5.18 -2.01
CA ARG A 41 -3.64 5.92 -1.58
C ARG A 41 -4.58 6.14 -2.77
N ASN A 42 -5.86 5.95 -2.53
CA ASN A 42 -6.89 6.17 -3.55
C ASN A 42 -7.49 7.56 -3.42
N PRO A 43 -7.24 8.51 -4.36
CA PRO A 43 -7.73 9.88 -4.27
C PRO A 43 -9.26 9.97 -4.13
N MET A 44 -9.99 9.07 -4.77
CA MET A 44 -11.46 9.02 -4.70
C MET A 44 -11.94 8.65 -3.27
N LEU A 45 -11.21 7.76 -2.57
CA LEU A 45 -11.53 7.43 -1.18
C LEU A 45 -11.11 8.55 -0.24
N ASP A 46 -10.04 9.26 -0.56
CA ASP A 46 -9.59 10.43 0.19
C ASP A 46 -10.68 11.50 0.25
N GLU A 47 -11.25 11.86 -0.90
CA GLU A 47 -12.36 12.80 -1.01
C GLU A 47 -13.58 12.37 -0.16
N VAL A 48 -13.99 11.11 -0.28
CA VAL A 48 -15.19 10.58 0.38
C VAL A 48 -15.04 10.55 1.91
N THR A 49 -13.84 10.26 2.39
CA THR A 49 -13.57 10.06 3.83
C THR A 49 -13.03 11.31 4.53
N LYS A 50 -12.87 12.42 3.81
CA LYS A 50 -12.26 13.68 4.26
C LYS A 50 -12.73 14.18 5.63
N GLN A 51 -14.02 14.00 5.97
CA GLN A 51 -14.62 14.50 7.22
C GLN A 51 -14.40 13.60 8.44
N LYS A 52 -13.73 12.45 8.28
CA LYS A 52 -13.50 11.52 9.38
C LYS A 52 -12.04 11.56 9.84
N PRO A 53 -11.81 11.47 11.17
CA PRO A 53 -10.48 11.23 11.69
C PRO A 53 -9.85 10.01 11.01
N ARG A 54 -8.59 10.12 10.58
CA ARG A 54 -7.94 9.08 9.79
C ARG A 54 -6.63 8.62 10.39
N LEU A 55 -6.47 7.29 10.48
CA LEU A 55 -5.23 6.61 10.78
C LEU A 55 -4.67 6.00 9.50
N ILE A 56 -3.49 6.43 9.07
CA ILE A 56 -2.77 5.83 7.95
C ILE A 56 -1.89 4.70 8.48
N VAL A 57 -2.15 3.49 8.02
CA VAL A 57 -1.44 2.27 8.41
C VAL A 57 -0.52 1.85 7.28
N LEU A 58 0.78 2.15 7.43
CA LEU A 58 1.82 1.75 6.48
C LEU A 58 2.17 0.29 6.73
N ASN A 59 1.55 -0.61 5.98
CA ASN A 59 1.77 -2.05 6.08
C ASN A 59 2.95 -2.50 5.20
N LYS A 60 3.48 -3.71 5.42
CA LYS A 60 4.66 -4.27 4.76
C LYS A 60 5.93 -3.44 5.00
N SER A 61 6.05 -2.87 6.20
CA SER A 61 7.20 -2.04 6.57
C SER A 61 8.52 -2.82 6.63
N ASP A 62 8.46 -4.14 6.66
CA ASP A 62 9.57 -5.06 6.54
C ASP A 62 10.22 -5.03 5.14
N LEU A 63 9.45 -4.69 4.10
CA LEU A 63 9.87 -4.60 2.70
C LEU A 63 10.25 -3.17 2.26
N ALA A 64 9.93 -2.16 3.06
CA ALA A 64 10.16 -0.75 2.76
C ALA A 64 11.43 -0.20 3.43
N ASP A 65 12.03 0.82 2.83
CA ASP A 65 13.14 1.57 3.43
C ASP A 65 12.69 2.16 4.78
N PRO A 66 13.37 1.84 5.90
CA PRO A 66 12.96 2.30 7.22
C PRO A 66 13.08 3.81 7.39
N ASN A 67 14.08 4.44 6.76
CA ASN A 67 14.28 5.88 6.81
C ASN A 67 13.17 6.61 6.03
N LYS A 68 12.88 6.13 4.82
CA LYS A 68 11.77 6.65 4.01
C LYS A 68 10.42 6.42 4.69
N THR A 69 10.19 5.25 5.29
CA THR A 69 8.98 4.97 6.06
C THR A 69 8.79 5.98 7.20
N LYS A 70 9.85 6.30 7.95
CA LYS A 70 9.81 7.32 9.02
C LYS A 70 9.50 8.71 8.46
N GLN A 71 10.12 9.08 7.35
CA GLN A 71 9.88 10.36 6.68
C GLN A 71 8.41 10.47 6.23
N TRP A 72 7.85 9.41 5.60
CA TRP A 72 6.44 9.38 5.19
C TRP A 72 5.46 9.45 6.36
N MET A 73 5.77 8.79 7.48
CA MET A 73 4.96 8.92 8.70
C MET A 73 4.92 10.38 9.19
N ASN A 74 6.06 11.06 9.17
CA ASN A 74 6.12 12.47 9.58
C ASN A 74 5.39 13.38 8.59
N TYR A 75 5.57 13.17 7.29
CA TYR A 75 4.85 13.88 6.24
C TYR A 75 3.32 13.82 6.43
N TYR A 76 2.78 12.64 6.68
CA TYR A 76 1.35 12.50 6.94
C TYR A 76 0.89 13.11 8.25
N ARG A 77 1.73 13.08 9.29
CA ARG A 77 1.42 13.76 10.56
C ARG A 77 1.33 15.26 10.39
N HIS A 78 2.21 15.87 9.61
CA HIS A 78 2.12 17.30 9.28
C HIS A 78 0.83 17.65 8.52
N GLN A 79 0.27 16.71 7.80
CA GLN A 79 -1.04 16.86 7.15
C GLN A 79 -2.23 16.57 8.10
N GLY A 80 -2.00 16.33 9.38
CA GLY A 80 -3.06 16.10 10.38
C GLY A 80 -3.55 14.64 10.47
N TYR A 81 -2.84 13.67 9.90
CA TYR A 81 -3.16 12.26 10.03
C TYR A 81 -2.40 11.61 11.18
N GLU A 82 -3.03 10.68 11.89
CA GLU A 82 -2.27 9.73 12.71
C GLU A 82 -1.66 8.65 11.84
N THR A 83 -0.48 8.13 12.25
CA THR A 83 0.27 7.17 11.44
C THR A 83 0.84 6.04 12.26
N VAL A 84 0.89 4.85 11.68
CA VAL A 84 1.58 3.68 12.23
C VAL A 84 2.20 2.84 11.11
N ALA A 85 3.44 2.38 11.30
CA ALA A 85 4.07 1.42 10.40
C ALA A 85 4.04 0.02 11.03
N ILE A 86 3.59 -0.97 10.26
CA ILE A 86 3.40 -2.35 10.70
C ILE A 86 3.92 -3.35 9.67
N ASP A 87 4.19 -4.54 10.13
CA ASP A 87 4.31 -5.73 9.31
C ASP A 87 3.26 -6.76 9.76
N ALA A 88 2.19 -6.85 9.00
CA ALA A 88 1.10 -7.78 9.31
C ALA A 88 1.48 -9.24 9.04
N GLN A 89 2.47 -9.50 8.17
CA GLN A 89 2.93 -10.86 7.86
C GLN A 89 3.63 -11.48 9.08
N HIS A 90 4.54 -10.74 9.69
CA HIS A 90 5.37 -11.19 10.82
C HIS A 90 4.89 -10.66 12.19
N HIS A 91 3.66 -10.12 12.25
CA HIS A 91 3.02 -9.60 13.48
C HIS A 91 3.73 -8.42 14.15
N ALA A 92 4.57 -7.68 13.43
CA ALA A 92 5.28 -6.56 14.03
C ALA A 92 4.40 -5.31 14.15
N ASN A 93 4.42 -4.68 15.30
CA ASN A 93 3.76 -3.41 15.64
C ASN A 93 2.21 -3.39 15.56
N LEU A 94 1.54 -4.52 15.39
CA LEU A 94 0.07 -4.58 15.33
C LEU A 94 -0.66 -3.92 16.51
N PRO A 95 -0.22 -4.07 17.79
CA PRO A 95 -0.88 -3.40 18.92
C PRO A 95 -0.83 -1.88 18.84
N GLN A 96 0.10 -1.30 18.07
CA GLN A 96 0.21 0.14 17.89
C GLN A 96 -1.01 0.72 17.14
N ILE A 97 -1.71 -0.08 16.33
CA ILE A 97 -2.95 0.36 15.64
C ILE A 97 -3.99 0.79 16.70
N ALA A 98 -4.25 -0.03 17.70
CA ALA A 98 -5.21 0.30 18.76
C ALA A 98 -4.75 1.52 19.59
N LYS A 99 -3.45 1.62 19.86
CA LYS A 99 -2.88 2.77 20.57
C LYS A 99 -3.07 4.07 19.79
N GLN A 100 -2.70 4.11 18.51
CA GLN A 100 -2.85 5.30 17.68
C GLN A 100 -4.32 5.65 17.43
N ALA A 101 -5.20 4.67 17.28
CA ALA A 101 -6.64 4.91 17.19
C ALA A 101 -7.22 5.59 18.45
N ARG A 102 -6.71 5.25 19.64
CA ARG A 102 -7.12 5.93 20.89
C ARG A 102 -6.60 7.35 20.96
N ILE A 103 -5.40 7.64 20.49
CA ILE A 103 -4.85 8.99 20.40
C ILE A 103 -5.70 9.83 19.43
N LEU A 104 -5.96 9.30 18.24
CA LEU A 104 -6.77 9.95 17.20
C LEU A 104 -8.18 10.34 17.70
N LEU A 105 -8.77 9.55 18.60
CA LEU A 105 -10.13 9.73 19.08
C LEU A 105 -10.20 10.11 20.58
N ALA A 106 -9.13 10.69 21.14
CA ALA A 106 -9.00 10.99 22.55
C ALA A 106 -10.20 11.78 23.11
N ASP A 107 -10.61 12.85 22.45
CA ASP A 107 -11.74 13.69 22.87
C ASP A 107 -13.06 12.94 22.90
N LYS A 108 -13.30 12.08 21.91
CA LYS A 108 -14.50 11.25 21.87
C LYS A 108 -14.50 10.24 22.99
N ILE A 109 -13.38 9.59 23.24
CA ILE A 109 -13.22 8.61 24.32
C ILE A 109 -13.47 9.28 25.67
N ALA A 110 -12.87 10.44 25.92
CA ALA A 110 -13.06 11.21 27.14
C ALA A 110 -14.56 11.56 27.37
N LYS A 111 -15.25 12.03 26.34
CA LYS A 111 -16.71 12.30 26.41
C LYS A 111 -17.54 11.06 26.74
N GLN A 112 -17.17 9.90 26.22
CA GLN A 112 -17.88 8.63 26.51
C GLN A 112 -17.59 8.14 27.94
N GLN A 113 -16.34 8.28 28.39
CA GLN A 113 -15.95 7.95 29.76
C GLN A 113 -16.65 8.83 30.79
N ALA A 114 -16.79 10.13 30.53
CA ALA A 114 -17.57 11.05 31.37
C ALA A 114 -19.04 10.68 31.47
N ARG A 115 -19.58 9.92 30.49
CA ARG A 115 -20.94 9.35 30.50
C ARG A 115 -21.01 7.96 31.18
N GLY A 116 -19.92 7.51 31.82
CA GLY A 116 -19.89 6.24 32.55
C GLY A 116 -19.48 5.02 31.72
N ILE A 117 -19.08 5.18 30.45
CA ILE A 117 -18.59 4.06 29.61
C ILE A 117 -17.12 3.82 29.92
N LYS A 118 -16.80 2.80 30.72
CA LYS A 118 -15.41 2.53 31.16
C LYS A 118 -14.46 2.24 30.02
N GLN A 119 -14.87 1.48 29.02
CA GLN A 119 -14.05 1.08 27.88
C GLN A 119 -14.82 1.29 26.55
N PRO A 120 -14.79 2.51 26.01
CA PRO A 120 -15.46 2.80 24.75
C PRO A 120 -14.92 1.96 23.60
N THR A 121 -15.83 1.41 22.78
CA THR A 121 -15.48 0.70 21.55
C THR A 121 -15.28 1.72 20.42
N ILE A 122 -14.12 1.68 19.75
CA ILE A 122 -13.84 2.45 18.55
C ILE A 122 -14.38 1.69 17.35
N LYS A 123 -15.26 2.31 16.59
CA LYS A 123 -15.75 1.79 15.31
C LYS A 123 -14.95 2.40 14.18
N ALA A 124 -14.20 1.61 13.43
CA ALA A 124 -13.41 2.10 12.31
C ALA A 124 -13.72 1.34 11.02
N MET A 125 -13.71 2.06 9.90
CA MET A 125 -13.79 1.49 8.57
C MET A 125 -12.36 1.28 8.04
N CYS A 126 -12.06 0.06 7.55
CA CYS A 126 -10.78 -0.25 6.95
C CYS A 126 -10.89 -0.11 5.43
N ILE A 127 -10.16 0.85 4.86
CA ILE A 127 -10.08 1.09 3.42
C ILE A 127 -8.67 0.85 2.91
N GLY A 128 -8.53 0.71 1.60
CA GLY A 128 -7.25 0.56 0.90
C GLY A 128 -7.44 -0.07 -0.48
N ILE A 129 -6.44 0.07 -1.30
CA ILE A 129 -6.42 -0.57 -2.62
C ILE A 129 -6.22 -2.08 -2.50
N PRO A 130 -6.41 -2.87 -3.57
CA PRO A 130 -6.10 -4.30 -3.56
C PRO A 130 -4.65 -4.58 -3.16
N ASN A 131 -4.41 -5.71 -2.52
CA ASN A 131 -3.09 -6.27 -2.19
C ASN A 131 -2.17 -5.45 -1.27
N VAL A 132 -2.64 -4.36 -0.65
CA VAL A 132 -1.91 -3.67 0.44
C VAL A 132 -1.86 -4.48 1.74
N GLY A 133 -2.57 -5.60 1.79
CA GLY A 133 -2.61 -6.48 2.96
C GLY A 133 -3.73 -6.17 3.94
N LYS A 134 -4.78 -5.46 3.54
CA LYS A 134 -5.92 -5.09 4.39
C LYS A 134 -6.53 -6.30 5.12
N SER A 135 -6.90 -7.35 4.42
CA SER A 135 -7.48 -8.57 5.02
C SER A 135 -6.49 -9.28 5.94
N THR A 136 -5.18 -9.24 5.64
CA THR A 136 -4.15 -9.77 6.53
C THR A 136 -4.11 -9.00 7.84
N VAL A 137 -4.08 -7.66 7.79
CA VAL A 137 -4.11 -6.79 8.98
C VAL A 137 -5.35 -7.11 9.84
N LEU A 138 -6.53 -7.18 9.20
CA LEU A 138 -7.77 -7.48 9.90
C LEU A 138 -7.73 -8.85 10.59
N ASN A 139 -7.34 -9.91 9.88
CA ASN A 139 -7.23 -11.26 10.42
C ASN A 139 -6.27 -11.33 11.61
N ARG A 140 -5.14 -10.62 11.54
CA ARG A 140 -4.18 -10.55 12.64
C ARG A 140 -4.73 -9.83 13.86
N LEU A 141 -5.46 -8.72 13.67
CA LEU A 141 -6.07 -7.97 14.77
C LEU A 141 -7.20 -8.73 15.48
N ILE A 142 -7.93 -9.58 14.78
CA ILE A 142 -9.01 -10.40 15.37
C ILE A 142 -8.52 -11.78 15.84
N HIS A 143 -7.26 -12.14 15.56
CA HIS A 143 -6.68 -13.47 15.81
C HIS A 143 -7.48 -14.63 15.19
N LYS A 144 -8.11 -14.40 14.04
CA LYS A 144 -8.92 -15.39 13.30
C LYS A 144 -8.81 -15.14 11.79
N ASN A 145 -8.94 -16.20 11.00
CA ASN A 145 -8.98 -16.11 9.54
C ASN A 145 -10.42 -15.95 9.05
N VAL A 146 -11.03 -14.79 9.28
CA VAL A 146 -12.42 -14.48 8.90
C VAL A 146 -12.48 -13.60 7.64
N ALA A 147 -11.56 -12.65 7.50
CA ALA A 147 -11.45 -11.87 6.28
C ALA A 147 -10.74 -12.71 5.20
N ILE A 148 -11.37 -12.81 4.03
CA ILE A 148 -10.83 -13.62 2.93
C ILE A 148 -9.56 -12.95 2.42
N THR A 149 -8.43 -13.65 2.51
CA THR A 149 -7.14 -13.21 1.98
C THR A 149 -6.91 -13.84 0.60
N GLY A 150 -6.35 -13.06 -0.34
CA GLY A 150 -5.98 -13.58 -1.66
C GLY A 150 -5.29 -12.49 -2.49
N ASN A 151 -4.42 -12.93 -3.41
CA ASN A 151 -3.67 -12.03 -4.30
C ASN A 151 -4.48 -11.58 -5.53
N LYS A 152 -5.81 -11.84 -5.55
CA LYS A 152 -6.68 -11.43 -6.66
C LYS A 152 -7.52 -10.22 -6.25
N PRO A 153 -7.64 -9.19 -7.09
CA PRO A 153 -8.55 -8.07 -6.86
C PRO A 153 -10.01 -8.55 -6.70
N GLY A 154 -10.77 -7.95 -5.77
CA GLY A 154 -12.20 -8.25 -5.60
C GLY A 154 -12.53 -9.47 -4.72
N VAL A 155 -11.58 -9.97 -3.92
CA VAL A 155 -11.78 -11.15 -3.04
C VAL A 155 -12.80 -10.88 -1.93
N THR A 156 -12.82 -9.68 -1.36
CA THR A 156 -13.81 -9.31 -0.33
C THR A 156 -15.11 -8.87 -1.00
N LYS A 157 -16.14 -9.72 -0.97
CA LYS A 157 -17.45 -9.44 -1.61
C LYS A 157 -18.45 -8.75 -0.68
N ASN A 158 -18.37 -8.98 0.64
CA ASN A 158 -19.34 -8.48 1.62
C ASN A 158 -18.62 -7.72 2.74
N GLN A 159 -19.25 -6.62 3.18
CA GLN A 159 -18.80 -5.87 4.34
C GLN A 159 -19.25 -6.59 5.63
N GLN A 160 -18.33 -6.73 6.59
CA GLN A 160 -18.63 -7.34 7.89
C GLN A 160 -17.94 -6.60 9.04
N TRP A 161 -18.59 -6.61 10.20
CA TRP A 161 -18.00 -6.07 11.41
C TRP A 161 -17.14 -7.12 12.11
N LEU A 162 -15.90 -6.75 12.38
CA LEU A 162 -14.90 -7.59 13.05
C LEU A 162 -14.54 -6.95 14.39
N LYS A 163 -14.76 -7.65 15.49
CA LYS A 163 -14.42 -7.16 16.84
C LYS A 163 -13.04 -7.69 17.25
N THR A 164 -12.20 -6.81 17.78
CA THR A 164 -10.87 -7.15 18.32
C THR A 164 -10.92 -7.20 19.86
N LYS A 165 -9.87 -7.79 20.46
CA LYS A 165 -9.69 -7.81 21.92
C LYS A 165 -9.45 -6.40 22.48
N ASP A 166 -8.92 -5.48 21.68
CA ASP A 166 -8.55 -4.12 22.09
C ASP A 166 -9.72 -3.13 21.98
N ASN A 167 -10.98 -3.62 22.00
CA ASN A 167 -12.19 -2.81 21.84
C ASN A 167 -12.23 -2.00 20.54
N LEU A 168 -11.70 -2.55 19.44
CA LEU A 168 -11.97 -2.04 18.11
C LEU A 168 -13.07 -2.86 17.45
N ALA A 169 -13.99 -2.20 16.77
CA ALA A 169 -14.94 -2.81 15.85
C ALA A 169 -14.58 -2.31 14.44
N LEU A 170 -14.04 -3.21 13.62
CA LEU A 170 -13.50 -2.89 12.31
C LEU A 170 -14.49 -3.33 11.22
N LEU A 171 -14.81 -2.43 10.32
CA LEU A 171 -15.63 -2.71 9.16
C LEU A 171 -14.71 -2.98 7.96
N ASP A 172 -14.69 -4.22 7.49
CA ASP A 172 -13.94 -4.58 6.28
C ASP A 172 -14.66 -4.06 5.03
N THR A 173 -13.89 -3.48 4.11
CA THR A 173 -14.39 -3.03 2.81
C THR A 173 -13.61 -3.68 1.67
N PRO A 174 -14.23 -3.86 0.48
CA PRO A 174 -13.49 -4.27 -0.71
C PRO A 174 -12.32 -3.34 -1.02
N GLY A 175 -11.23 -3.88 -1.55
CA GLY A 175 -10.14 -3.07 -2.09
C GLY A 175 -10.61 -2.36 -3.37
N ILE A 176 -10.38 -1.05 -3.44
CA ILE A 176 -10.88 -0.21 -4.52
C ILE A 176 -9.70 0.52 -5.16
N LEU A 177 -9.46 0.28 -6.44
CA LEU A 177 -8.60 1.12 -7.28
C LEU A 177 -9.46 2.19 -7.98
N TRP A 178 -8.84 3.23 -8.51
CA TRP A 178 -9.51 4.25 -9.32
C TRP A 178 -9.31 3.99 -10.82
N PRO A 179 -10.22 4.50 -11.68
CA PRO A 179 -10.32 4.07 -13.08
C PRO A 179 -9.13 4.45 -13.96
N LYS A 180 -8.46 5.55 -13.65
CA LYS A 180 -7.38 6.10 -14.46
C LYS A 180 -6.32 6.72 -13.56
N PHE A 181 -5.07 6.38 -13.80
CA PHE A 181 -3.92 7.04 -13.17
C PHE A 181 -3.55 8.28 -14.00
N GLU A 182 -3.53 9.44 -13.34
CA GLU A 182 -3.11 10.70 -13.99
C GLU A 182 -1.61 10.65 -14.28
N ASP A 183 -0.83 10.10 -13.34
CA ASP A 183 0.58 9.85 -13.49
C ASP A 183 0.81 8.38 -13.88
N PRO A 184 1.40 8.09 -15.07
CA PRO A 184 1.71 6.73 -15.50
C PRO A 184 2.66 5.99 -14.54
N GLU A 185 3.54 6.72 -13.85
CA GLU A 185 4.50 6.14 -12.90
C GLU A 185 3.79 5.47 -11.70
N VAL A 186 2.66 6.02 -11.28
CA VAL A 186 1.80 5.38 -10.26
C VAL A 186 1.36 3.98 -10.71
N GLY A 187 1.00 3.82 -11.99
CA GLY A 187 0.65 2.53 -12.56
C GLY A 187 1.78 1.51 -12.49
N LEU A 188 3.02 1.93 -12.81
CA LEU A 188 4.22 1.07 -12.73
C LEU A 188 4.53 0.67 -11.28
N LYS A 189 4.48 1.61 -10.35
CA LYS A 189 4.69 1.36 -8.91
C LYS A 189 3.65 0.39 -8.34
N LEU A 190 2.38 0.56 -8.71
CA LEU A 190 1.31 -0.34 -8.28
C LEU A 190 1.41 -1.73 -8.91
N SER A 191 1.89 -1.81 -10.15
CA SER A 191 2.21 -3.07 -10.82
C SER A 191 3.34 -3.81 -10.10
N LEU A 192 4.44 -3.12 -9.78
CA LEU A 192 5.55 -3.68 -9.00
C LEU A 192 5.09 -4.27 -7.66
N THR A 193 4.23 -3.56 -6.93
CA THR A 193 3.76 -4.02 -5.62
C THR A 193 2.68 -5.11 -5.69
N GLY A 194 2.15 -5.38 -6.90
CA GLY A 194 1.09 -6.35 -7.15
C GLY A 194 -0.31 -5.85 -6.80
N ALA A 195 -0.49 -4.53 -6.66
CA ALA A 195 -1.81 -3.93 -6.47
C ALA A 195 -2.65 -4.01 -7.77
N ILE A 196 -1.99 -4.06 -8.91
CA ILE A 196 -2.55 -4.28 -10.25
C ILE A 196 -2.28 -5.71 -10.68
N SER A 197 -3.22 -6.33 -11.40
CA SER A 197 -3.09 -7.70 -11.93
C SER A 197 -2.01 -7.77 -13.01
N ASP A 198 -1.20 -8.82 -12.97
CA ASP A 198 -0.13 -9.07 -13.97
C ASP A 198 -0.67 -9.24 -15.41
N ALA A 199 -1.98 -9.45 -15.58
CA ALA A 199 -2.62 -9.58 -16.89
C ALA A 199 -2.88 -8.26 -17.64
N VAL A 200 -2.60 -7.10 -17.04
CA VAL A 200 -3.01 -5.78 -17.59
C VAL A 200 -1.84 -4.83 -17.86
N TYR A 201 -0.61 -5.28 -17.71
CA TYR A 201 0.60 -4.53 -18.02
C TYR A 201 1.66 -5.42 -18.69
N HIS A 202 2.65 -4.81 -19.33
CA HIS A 202 3.82 -5.50 -19.86
C HIS A 202 4.89 -5.59 -18.79
N GLU A 203 5.38 -6.80 -18.51
CA GLU A 203 6.35 -7.03 -17.44
C GLU A 203 7.69 -6.33 -17.69
N ASP A 204 8.10 -6.18 -18.95
CA ASP A 204 9.31 -5.49 -19.35
C ASP A 204 9.28 -3.98 -19.03
N ASP A 205 8.16 -3.28 -19.29
CA ASP A 205 7.98 -1.87 -18.89
C ASP A 205 8.19 -1.69 -17.38
N VAL A 206 7.62 -2.60 -16.59
CA VAL A 206 7.70 -2.56 -15.12
C VAL A 206 9.11 -2.92 -14.63
N ALA A 207 9.78 -3.86 -15.28
CA ALA A 207 11.16 -4.26 -14.96
C ALA A 207 12.16 -3.15 -15.31
N ILE A 208 11.99 -2.49 -16.45
CA ILE A 208 12.82 -1.33 -16.87
C ILE A 208 12.66 -0.20 -15.86
N PHE A 209 11.42 0.14 -15.48
CA PHE A 209 11.18 1.14 -14.43
C PHE A 209 11.90 0.78 -13.12
N LEU A 210 11.83 -0.49 -12.69
CA LEU A 210 12.53 -0.94 -11.48
C LEU A 210 14.05 -0.79 -11.61
N LEU A 211 14.64 -1.12 -12.75
CA LEU A 211 16.07 -0.97 -13.01
C LEU A 211 16.49 0.50 -12.90
N GLU A 212 15.81 1.38 -13.60
CA GLU A 212 16.12 2.81 -13.63
C GLU A 212 15.96 3.44 -12.25
N PHE A 213 14.85 3.17 -11.58
CA PHE A 213 14.59 3.68 -10.23
C PHE A 213 15.63 3.16 -9.21
N ALA A 214 15.92 1.86 -9.25
CA ALA A 214 16.90 1.27 -8.33
C ALA A 214 18.34 1.72 -8.64
N HIS A 215 18.70 1.95 -9.90
CA HIS A 215 20.00 2.53 -10.25
C HIS A 215 20.15 3.93 -9.64
N GLN A 216 19.12 4.77 -9.74
CA GLN A 216 19.18 6.14 -9.24
C GLN A 216 19.17 6.22 -7.69
N PHE A 217 18.40 5.39 -7.00
CA PHE A 217 18.13 5.55 -5.58
C PHE A 217 18.66 4.43 -4.69
N TYR A 218 18.92 3.25 -5.25
CA TYR A 218 19.33 2.03 -4.53
C TYR A 218 20.36 1.20 -5.30
N PRO A 219 21.44 1.80 -5.85
CA PRO A 219 22.40 1.09 -6.72
C PRO A 219 23.03 -0.13 -6.04
N ALA A 220 23.27 -0.05 -4.72
CA ALA A 220 23.80 -1.17 -3.94
C ALA A 220 22.86 -2.40 -3.94
N ALA A 221 21.56 -2.21 -4.11
CA ALA A 221 20.60 -3.31 -4.20
C ALA A 221 20.76 -4.09 -5.52
N LEU A 222 20.96 -3.38 -6.63
CA LEU A 222 21.21 -3.97 -7.95
C LEU A 222 22.55 -4.69 -7.99
N ASN A 223 23.60 -4.08 -7.44
CA ASN A 223 24.90 -4.72 -7.33
C ASN A 223 24.83 -6.02 -6.53
N LYS A 224 24.18 -5.98 -5.37
CA LYS A 224 24.09 -7.15 -4.47
C LYS A 224 23.34 -8.33 -5.10
N LEU A 225 22.25 -8.10 -5.83
CA LEU A 225 21.39 -9.17 -6.34
C LEU A 225 21.72 -9.58 -7.77
N TYR A 226 22.02 -8.60 -8.61
CA TYR A 226 22.23 -8.80 -10.06
C TYR A 226 23.66 -8.53 -10.50
N HIS A 227 24.56 -8.13 -9.59
CA HIS A 227 25.97 -7.79 -9.85
C HIS A 227 26.15 -6.66 -10.86
N LEU A 228 25.18 -5.72 -10.92
CA LEU A 228 25.22 -4.55 -11.79
C LEU A 228 26.03 -3.42 -11.16
N HIS A 229 26.80 -2.72 -12.01
CA HIS A 229 27.61 -1.56 -11.70
C HIS A 229 27.19 -0.37 -12.58
N ASP A 230 27.68 0.84 -12.29
CA ASP A 230 27.29 2.04 -13.03
C ASP A 230 27.63 1.94 -14.54
N ASP A 231 28.72 1.27 -14.89
CA ASP A 231 29.14 1.07 -16.29
C ASP A 231 28.11 0.24 -17.11
N ASP A 232 27.35 -0.64 -16.46
CA ASP A 232 26.32 -1.44 -17.14
C ASP A 232 25.17 -0.56 -17.64
N PHE A 233 24.98 0.62 -17.04
CA PHE A 233 23.96 1.59 -17.43
C PHE A 233 24.40 2.59 -18.52
N ALA A 234 25.60 2.41 -19.11
CA ALA A 234 26.04 3.16 -20.28
C ALA A 234 25.23 2.82 -21.56
N GLN A 235 24.49 1.71 -21.55
CA GLN A 235 23.56 1.28 -22.59
C GLN A 235 22.11 1.62 -22.22
N SER A 236 21.17 1.41 -23.15
CA SER A 236 19.74 1.57 -22.82
C SER A 236 19.29 0.53 -21.79
N SER A 237 18.30 0.90 -20.96
CA SER A 237 17.74 -0.03 -19.94
C SER A 237 17.11 -1.27 -20.59
N GLY A 238 16.60 -1.15 -21.83
CA GLY A 238 16.11 -2.29 -22.61
C GLY A 238 17.23 -3.24 -23.03
N ASP A 239 18.36 -2.73 -23.53
CA ASP A 239 19.52 -3.54 -23.89
C ASP A 239 20.14 -4.21 -22.65
N LEU A 240 20.20 -3.48 -21.53
CA LEU A 240 20.62 -4.02 -20.25
C LEU A 240 19.73 -5.17 -19.80
N LEU A 241 18.41 -5.04 -19.91
CA LEU A 241 17.44 -6.10 -19.57
C LEU A 241 17.67 -7.35 -20.43
N LEU A 242 17.93 -7.19 -21.75
CA LEU A 242 18.26 -8.30 -22.65
C LEU A 242 19.59 -8.95 -22.27
N GLN A 243 20.61 -8.17 -21.93
CA GLN A 243 21.89 -8.68 -21.44
C GLN A 243 21.73 -9.51 -20.18
N MET A 244 21.00 -8.98 -19.17
CA MET A 244 20.72 -9.68 -17.92
C MET A 244 19.93 -10.99 -18.15
N THR A 245 18.99 -10.96 -19.10
CA THR A 245 18.22 -12.15 -19.51
C THR A 245 19.14 -13.26 -20.02
N LYS A 246 20.10 -12.93 -20.88
CA LYS A 246 21.11 -13.87 -21.41
C LYS A 246 22.03 -14.39 -20.30
N GLN A 247 22.51 -13.51 -19.43
CA GLN A 247 23.35 -13.88 -18.27
C GLN A 247 22.64 -14.82 -17.30
N ALA A 248 21.31 -14.65 -17.14
CA ALA A 248 20.47 -15.54 -16.33
C ALA A 248 20.18 -16.91 -16.99
N GLY A 249 20.72 -17.16 -18.18
CA GLY A 249 20.51 -18.41 -18.94
C GLY A 249 19.11 -18.55 -19.54
N MET A 250 18.37 -17.45 -19.66
CA MET A 250 16.99 -17.44 -20.20
C MET A 250 16.95 -17.14 -21.71
N LYS A 251 18.11 -17.11 -22.39
CA LYS A 251 18.25 -16.80 -23.82
C LYS A 251 17.67 -15.41 -24.13
N ASP A 252 16.60 -15.36 -24.92
CA ASP A 252 15.92 -14.12 -25.32
C ASP A 252 14.53 -13.97 -24.65
N ASP A 253 14.20 -14.80 -23.65
CA ASP A 253 12.93 -14.77 -22.91
C ASP A 253 12.96 -13.64 -21.84
N TYR A 254 12.97 -12.40 -22.32
CA TYR A 254 13.01 -11.22 -21.46
C TYR A 254 11.71 -11.04 -20.63
N GLU A 255 10.58 -11.51 -21.11
CA GLU A 255 9.31 -11.48 -20.34
C GLU A 255 9.43 -12.33 -19.08
N ARG A 256 9.97 -13.53 -19.20
CA ARG A 256 10.22 -14.42 -18.06
C ARG A 256 11.20 -13.81 -17.06
N PHE A 257 12.26 -13.16 -17.55
CA PHE A 257 13.23 -12.52 -16.69
C PHE A 257 12.64 -11.28 -16.00
N SER A 258 11.87 -10.45 -16.71
CA SER A 258 11.15 -9.31 -16.17
C SER A 258 10.19 -9.72 -15.05
N ARG A 259 9.41 -10.78 -15.28
CA ARG A 259 8.55 -11.39 -14.25
C ARG A 259 9.35 -11.84 -13.03
N LYS A 260 10.52 -12.45 -13.22
CA LYS A 260 11.42 -12.80 -12.12
C LYS A 260 11.84 -11.57 -11.32
N MET A 261 12.26 -10.50 -11.97
CA MET A 261 12.67 -9.24 -11.32
C MET A 261 11.53 -8.64 -10.48
N ILE A 262 10.31 -8.58 -11.03
CA ILE A 262 9.12 -8.13 -10.30
C ILE A 262 8.87 -9.00 -9.06
N LEU A 263 9.00 -10.31 -9.18
CA LEU A 263 8.84 -11.24 -8.05
C LEU A 263 9.95 -11.08 -7.01
N ASP A 264 11.20 -10.83 -7.43
CA ASP A 264 12.33 -10.57 -6.54
C ASP A 264 12.08 -9.29 -5.72
N PHE A 265 11.57 -8.23 -6.34
CA PHE A 265 11.14 -7.01 -5.64
C PHE A 265 10.00 -7.31 -4.64
N ARG A 266 8.95 -8.02 -5.07
CA ARG A 266 7.80 -8.35 -4.22
C ARG A 266 8.17 -9.16 -2.99
N LYS A 267 9.18 -10.04 -3.11
CA LYS A 267 9.75 -10.86 -2.04
C LYS A 267 10.79 -10.15 -1.17
N GLY A 268 11.17 -8.92 -1.53
CA GLY A 268 12.18 -8.15 -0.82
C GLY A 268 13.63 -8.63 -1.04
N LEU A 269 13.90 -9.40 -2.11
CA LEU A 269 15.25 -9.91 -2.41
C LEU A 269 16.21 -8.78 -2.83
N LEU A 270 15.69 -7.69 -3.41
CA LEU A 270 16.45 -6.46 -3.65
C LEU A 270 16.73 -5.65 -2.37
N GLY A 271 16.25 -6.11 -1.21
CA GLY A 271 16.29 -5.35 0.03
C GLY A 271 15.07 -4.47 0.24
N ARG A 272 15.19 -3.52 1.16
CA ARG A 272 14.10 -2.62 1.55
C ARG A 272 14.09 -1.39 0.63
N ILE A 273 13.08 -1.29 -0.21
CA ILE A 273 12.95 -0.22 -1.21
C ILE A 273 11.62 0.49 -1.04
N THR A 274 11.64 1.82 -1.07
CA THR A 274 10.44 2.68 -1.14
C THR A 274 10.48 3.47 -2.44
N LEU A 275 9.46 3.30 -3.29
CA LEU A 275 9.41 3.83 -4.65
C LEU A 275 8.83 5.27 -4.69
N ASP A 276 8.07 5.67 -3.69
CA ASP A 276 7.53 7.03 -3.64
C ASP A 276 8.55 7.99 -3.00
N LEU A 277 8.77 9.11 -3.66
CA LEU A 277 9.51 10.24 -3.13
C LEU A 277 8.53 11.18 -2.42
N ILE A 278 8.98 11.76 -1.28
CA ILE A 278 8.17 12.76 -0.58
C ILE A 278 8.05 13.99 -1.48
N PRO A 279 6.83 14.48 -1.73
CA PRO A 279 6.65 15.72 -2.46
C PRO A 279 7.44 16.84 -1.79
N GLN A 280 8.27 17.53 -2.56
CA GLN A 280 8.86 18.78 -2.08
C GLN A 280 7.69 19.73 -1.82
N GLU A 281 7.62 20.31 -0.63
CA GLU A 281 6.70 21.41 -0.40
C GLU A 281 7.04 22.47 -1.45
N ALA A 282 6.08 22.78 -2.34
CA ALA A 282 6.22 23.94 -3.18
C ALA A 282 6.33 25.12 -2.21
N ASP A 283 7.48 25.78 -2.19
CA ASP A 283 7.65 27.04 -1.50
C ASP A 283 6.55 27.96 -2.00
N HIS A 284 5.49 28.10 -1.21
CA HIS A 284 4.50 29.12 -1.41
C HIS A 284 5.14 30.43 -0.98
N GLU A 285 5.81 31.10 -1.95
CA GLU A 285 6.08 32.54 -1.85
C GLU A 285 4.78 33.34 -1.84
#